data_872e39b7096d67243c3f3799e7e24232
#
_entry.id   872e39b7096d67243c3f3799e7e24232
#
_cell.length_a   1.000
_cell.length_b   1.000
_cell.length_c   1.000
_cell.angle_alpha   90.00
_cell.angle_beta   90.00
_cell.angle_gamma   90.00
#
_symmetry.space_group_name_H-M   'P 1'
#
loop_
_entity.id
_entity.type
_entity.pdbx_description
1 polymer ?
#
loop_
_entity_poly.entity_id
_entity_poly.type
_entity_poly.pdbx_seq_one_letter_code
_entity_poly.pdbx_strand_id
1 'polypeptide(L)'
;YQGVTLGGTGKETGKRHPTLKNNVMVSAGAKILGSFTIGENSKIGAGSVVLEEVPPNCTVVGVPGRVVRKGNQKVPRSDMDQIHLPDPTLDDIHKLQQENDRLRSELQRMGYELNDIKEREAQCRRARALEAKERRQEEEREI
;
A
#
# COMPACT_ATOMS: atom_id res chain seq x y z
N TYR A 1 12.31 9.53 25.83
CA TYR A 1 12.21 8.33 26.67
C TYR A 1 13.54 7.58 26.69
N GLN A 2 13.64 6.53 27.48
CA GLN A 2 14.86 5.73 27.69
C GLN A 2 15.33 5.04 26.38
N GLY A 3 16.66 4.91 26.24
CA GLY A 3 17.26 4.21 25.11
C GLY A 3 17.12 4.90 23.76
N VAL A 4 16.69 6.17 23.75
CA VAL A 4 16.62 6.97 22.52
C VAL A 4 18.05 7.33 22.07
N THR A 5 18.29 7.21 20.76
CA THR A 5 19.55 7.65 20.13
C THR A 5 19.29 8.80 19.17
N LEU A 6 19.95 9.92 19.37
CA LEU A 6 20.02 11.04 18.43
C LEU A 6 21.41 11.03 17.82
N GLY A 7 21.58 10.32 16.70
CA GLY A 7 22.87 10.06 16.08
C GLY A 7 23.13 10.94 14.87
N GLY A 8 24.40 11.18 14.60
CA GLY A 8 24.86 11.82 13.37
C GLY A 8 25.28 10.81 12.30
N THR A 9 25.35 11.25 11.06
CA THR A 9 26.01 10.49 9.99
C THR A 9 27.53 10.68 10.09
N GLY A 10 28.27 9.60 9.91
CA GLY A 10 29.74 9.63 10.00
C GLY A 10 30.45 10.39 8.88
N LYS A 11 29.71 10.86 7.86
CA LYS A 11 30.26 11.50 6.65
C LYS A 11 30.19 13.03 6.66
N GLU A 12 29.39 13.63 7.51
CA GLU A 12 29.17 15.07 7.52
C GLU A 12 30.10 15.77 8.52
N THR A 13 30.71 16.87 8.08
CA THR A 13 31.47 17.81 8.91
C THR A 13 30.54 18.94 9.34
N GLY A 14 30.47 19.23 10.64
CA GLY A 14 29.58 20.26 11.20
C GLY A 14 28.38 19.67 11.93
N LYS A 15 27.20 20.27 11.75
CA LYS A 15 25.98 19.82 12.41
C LYS A 15 25.49 18.51 11.75
N ARG A 16 25.66 17.41 12.46
CA ARG A 16 25.34 16.04 11.98
C ARG A 16 24.25 15.33 12.76
N HIS A 17 23.77 15.94 13.85
CA HIS A 17 22.72 15.39 14.71
C HIS A 17 21.36 15.99 14.40
N PRO A 18 20.26 15.28 14.63
CA PRO A 18 18.93 15.76 14.35
C PRO A 18 18.55 16.97 15.22
N THR A 19 17.66 17.80 14.66
CA THR A 19 17.02 18.90 15.36
C THR A 19 15.59 18.52 15.73
N LEU A 20 15.27 18.56 17.01
CA LEU A 20 13.89 18.36 17.48
C LEU A 20 13.23 19.71 17.69
N LYS A 21 12.08 19.95 17.09
CA LYS A 21 11.24 21.13 17.32
C LYS A 21 10.41 20.99 18.58
N ASN A 22 9.56 21.99 18.85
CA ASN A 22 8.73 21.99 20.05
C ASN A 22 7.74 20.83 20.11
N ASN A 23 7.49 20.32 21.32
CA ASN A 23 6.53 19.26 21.60
C ASN A 23 6.76 17.95 20.82
N VAL A 24 7.98 17.66 20.34
CA VAL A 24 8.31 16.38 19.75
C VAL A 24 8.39 15.31 20.83
N MET A 25 7.69 14.20 20.64
CA MET A 25 7.79 13.02 21.49
C MET A 25 8.60 11.93 20.82
N VAL A 26 9.64 11.45 21.49
CA VAL A 26 10.46 10.32 21.00
C VAL A 26 10.32 9.17 21.99
N SER A 27 9.68 8.10 21.55
CA SER A 27 9.39 6.93 22.40
C SER A 27 10.62 6.06 22.63
N ALA A 28 10.50 5.12 23.57
CA ALA A 28 11.60 4.29 24.05
C ALA A 28 12.31 3.54 22.90
N GLY A 29 13.63 3.52 22.94
CA GLY A 29 14.47 2.80 21.99
C GLY A 29 14.47 3.34 20.57
N ALA A 30 13.78 4.44 20.26
CA ALA A 30 13.77 5.04 18.94
C ALA A 30 15.17 5.60 18.57
N LYS A 31 15.53 5.51 17.32
CA LYS A 31 16.80 6.00 16.77
C LYS A 31 16.54 7.01 15.67
N ILE A 32 17.07 8.20 15.81
CA ILE A 32 16.97 9.27 14.81
C ILE A 32 18.39 9.57 14.35
N LEU A 33 18.67 9.29 13.09
CA LEU A 33 20.05 9.27 12.57
C LEU A 33 20.17 10.19 11.36
N GLY A 34 20.81 11.35 11.56
CA GLY A 34 21.04 12.34 10.50
C GLY A 34 20.88 13.79 10.97
N SER A 35 21.24 14.74 10.11
CA SER A 35 21.24 16.18 10.39
C SER A 35 19.92 16.89 10.09
N PHE A 36 18.84 16.13 9.89
CA PHE A 36 17.52 16.65 9.54
C PHE A 36 16.69 17.11 10.73
N THR A 37 15.53 17.69 10.45
CA THR A 37 14.62 18.25 11.44
C THR A 37 13.43 17.33 11.66
N ILE A 38 13.05 17.15 12.93
CA ILE A 38 11.75 16.59 13.31
C ILE A 38 10.82 17.75 13.65
N GLY A 39 9.73 17.86 12.88
CA GLY A 39 8.77 18.95 12.97
C GLY A 39 8.00 18.98 14.28
N GLU A 40 7.39 20.15 14.57
CA GLU A 40 6.64 20.38 15.81
C GLU A 40 5.50 19.37 16.01
N ASN A 41 5.20 19.05 17.27
CA ASN A 41 4.11 18.17 17.68
C ASN A 41 4.17 16.76 17.03
N SER A 42 5.32 16.35 16.52
CA SER A 42 5.47 15.02 15.92
C SER A 42 5.79 13.97 16.98
N LYS A 43 5.36 12.74 16.70
CA LYS A 43 5.50 11.59 17.57
C LYS A 43 6.30 10.51 16.88
N ILE A 44 7.36 10.04 17.49
CA ILE A 44 8.17 8.91 16.98
C ILE A 44 7.89 7.70 17.84
N GLY A 45 7.39 6.65 17.22
CA GLY A 45 7.03 5.39 17.88
C GLY A 45 8.22 4.66 18.49
N ALA A 46 7.94 3.79 19.46
CA ALA A 46 8.96 3.02 20.15
C ALA A 46 9.72 2.09 19.17
N GLY A 47 11.04 2.00 19.33
CA GLY A 47 11.89 1.18 18.48
C GLY A 47 12.04 1.63 17.01
N SER A 48 11.42 2.74 16.62
CA SER A 48 11.48 3.26 15.24
C SER A 48 12.87 3.77 14.87
N VAL A 49 13.25 3.62 13.61
CA VAL A 49 14.50 4.14 13.06
C VAL A 49 14.19 5.20 12.00
N VAL A 50 14.36 6.46 12.35
CA VAL A 50 14.07 7.62 11.48
C VAL A 50 15.35 8.05 10.77
N LEU A 51 15.30 8.09 9.44
CA LEU A 51 16.44 8.39 8.56
C LEU A 51 16.19 9.63 7.69
N GLU A 52 15.00 10.20 7.76
CA GLU A 52 14.56 11.32 6.92
C GLU A 52 13.83 12.38 7.75
N GLU A 53 13.68 13.56 7.17
CA GLU A 53 12.96 14.67 7.79
C GLU A 53 11.50 14.32 8.06
N VAL A 54 11.01 14.71 9.24
CA VAL A 54 9.62 14.49 9.64
C VAL A 54 8.87 15.81 9.64
N PRO A 55 7.80 15.97 8.83
CA PRO A 55 6.96 17.14 8.84
C PRO A 55 6.28 17.35 10.20
N PRO A 56 5.82 18.57 10.51
CA PRO A 56 5.09 18.84 11.75
C PRO A 56 3.77 18.05 11.83
N ASN A 57 3.32 17.79 13.05
CA ASN A 57 2.07 17.09 13.36
C ASN A 57 1.99 15.67 12.74
N CYS A 58 3.10 14.97 12.68
CA CYS A 58 3.18 13.63 12.09
C CYS A 58 3.49 12.57 13.15
N THR A 59 2.99 11.35 12.91
CA THR A 59 3.40 10.16 13.66
C THR A 59 4.23 9.26 12.75
N VAL A 60 5.40 8.85 13.24
CA VAL A 60 6.35 7.98 12.51
C VAL A 60 6.54 6.69 13.28
N VAL A 61 6.45 5.55 12.60
CA VAL A 61 6.71 4.23 13.19
C VAL A 61 7.47 3.33 12.21
N GLY A 62 8.14 2.32 12.74
CA GLY A 62 8.76 1.25 11.95
C GLY A 62 10.26 1.40 11.70
N VAL A 63 10.82 0.41 10.99
CA VAL A 63 12.24 0.33 10.59
C VAL A 63 12.31 -0.08 9.11
N PRO A 64 12.61 0.85 8.20
CA PRO A 64 12.78 2.29 8.39
C PRO A 64 11.47 2.97 8.80
N GLY A 65 11.57 4.10 9.52
CA GLY A 65 10.43 4.86 10.01
C GLY A 65 9.63 5.47 8.86
N ARG A 66 8.29 5.23 8.87
CA ARG A 66 7.35 5.80 7.91
C ARG A 66 6.33 6.68 8.61
N VAL A 67 5.93 7.77 7.94
CA VAL A 67 4.83 8.62 8.42
C VAL A 67 3.51 7.88 8.25
N VAL A 68 2.88 7.46 9.35
CA VAL A 68 1.61 6.73 9.37
C VAL A 68 0.40 7.63 9.63
N ARG A 69 0.61 8.80 10.18
CA ARG A 69 -0.45 9.78 10.42
C ARG A 69 0.07 11.18 10.08
N LYS A 70 -0.66 11.89 9.23
CA LYS A 70 -0.57 13.33 9.01
C LYS A 70 -1.87 13.93 9.50
N GLY A 71 -1.85 14.87 10.43
CA GLY A 71 -3.10 15.46 10.85
C GLY A 71 -2.93 16.63 11.79
N ASN A 72 -3.90 17.55 11.68
CA ASN A 72 -4.01 18.78 12.43
C ASN A 72 -4.48 18.58 13.90
N GLN A 73 -4.32 17.35 14.43
CA GLN A 73 -4.56 17.12 15.86
C GLN A 73 -3.31 17.48 16.64
N LYS A 74 -3.41 18.55 17.41
CA LYS A 74 -2.44 18.81 18.48
C LYS A 74 -2.33 17.52 19.29
N VAL A 75 -1.12 16.94 19.35
CA VAL A 75 -0.87 15.83 20.27
C VAL A 75 -1.07 16.43 21.67
N PRO A 76 -2.11 16.03 22.43
CA PRO A 76 -2.28 16.53 23.79
C PRO A 76 -1.00 16.20 24.56
N ARG A 77 -0.51 17.15 25.39
CA ARG A 77 0.67 16.90 26.27
C ARG A 77 0.50 15.67 27.17
N SER A 78 -0.73 15.22 27.34
CA SER A 78 -1.11 14.02 28.11
C SER A 78 -1.17 12.72 27.30
N ASP A 79 -1.09 12.77 25.98
CA ASP A 79 -1.13 11.57 25.16
C ASP A 79 0.27 10.93 25.08
N MET A 80 0.56 10.10 26.06
CA MET A 80 1.79 9.30 26.15
C MET A 80 1.59 7.87 25.62
N ASP A 81 0.56 7.65 24.81
CA ASP A 81 0.30 6.34 24.25
C ASP A 81 1.42 5.92 23.29
N GLN A 82 2.15 4.88 23.69
CA GLN A 82 3.26 4.30 22.92
C GLN A 82 2.90 2.91 22.36
N ILE A 83 1.70 2.42 22.65
CA ILE A 83 1.29 1.03 22.39
C ILE A 83 0.32 0.99 21.20
N HIS A 84 -0.66 1.88 21.14
CA HIS A 84 -1.68 1.91 20.11
C HIS A 84 -1.26 2.75 18.89
N LEU A 85 -0.10 2.46 18.33
CA LEU A 85 0.38 3.10 17.12
C LEU A 85 -0.07 2.27 15.90
N PRO A 86 -0.49 2.92 14.78
CA PRO A 86 -0.83 2.21 13.56
C PRO A 86 0.38 1.45 13.02
N ASP A 87 0.15 0.22 12.57
CA ASP A 87 1.19 -0.59 11.92
C ASP A 87 1.12 -0.39 10.40
N PRO A 88 2.08 0.32 9.79
CA PRO A 88 2.07 0.58 8.36
C PRO A 88 2.23 -0.68 7.52
N THR A 89 2.85 -1.73 8.06
CA THR A 89 3.07 -2.98 7.35
C THR A 89 1.76 -3.77 7.23
N LEU A 90 0.95 -3.80 8.28
CA LEU A 90 -0.38 -4.43 8.24
C LEU A 90 -1.31 -3.68 7.28
N ASP A 91 -1.28 -2.35 7.28
CA ASP A 91 -2.08 -1.54 6.36
C ASP A 91 -1.69 -1.79 4.89
N ASP A 92 -0.39 -1.88 4.60
CA ASP A 92 0.11 -2.19 3.27
C ASP A 92 -0.26 -3.62 2.83
N ILE A 93 -0.20 -4.59 3.74
CA ILE A 93 -0.63 -5.98 3.49
C ILE A 93 -2.13 -6.03 3.18
N HIS A 94 -2.98 -5.35 3.96
CA HIS A 94 -4.41 -5.32 3.70
C HIS A 94 -4.75 -4.70 2.35
N LYS A 95 -4.07 -3.62 1.94
CA LYS A 95 -4.25 -3.01 0.61
C LYS A 95 -3.88 -3.97 -0.51
N LEU A 96 -2.73 -4.64 -0.38
CA LEU A 96 -2.29 -5.64 -1.35
C LEU A 96 -3.25 -6.83 -1.45
N GLN A 97 -3.80 -7.28 -0.34
CA GLN A 97 -4.83 -8.33 -0.33
C GLN A 97 -6.09 -7.88 -1.06
N GLN A 98 -6.60 -6.68 -0.79
CA GLN A 98 -7.78 -6.13 -1.48
C GLN A 98 -7.55 -6.01 -2.99
N GLU A 99 -6.38 -5.53 -3.41
CA GLU A 99 -6.03 -5.43 -4.82
C GLU A 99 -5.92 -6.81 -5.48
N ASN A 100 -5.34 -7.79 -4.81
CA ASN A 100 -5.26 -9.17 -5.29
C ASN A 100 -6.64 -9.79 -5.47
N ASP A 101 -7.56 -9.60 -4.53
CA ASP A 101 -8.94 -10.11 -4.61
C ASP A 101 -9.72 -9.43 -5.75
N ARG A 102 -9.50 -8.12 -5.95
CA ARG A 102 -10.06 -7.40 -7.10
C ARG A 102 -9.58 -7.99 -8.42
N LEU A 103 -8.26 -8.15 -8.59
CA LEU A 103 -7.67 -8.71 -9.81
C LEU A 103 -8.16 -10.14 -10.08
N ARG A 104 -8.28 -10.96 -9.04
CA ARG A 104 -8.85 -12.32 -9.17
C ARG A 104 -10.29 -12.28 -9.67
N SER A 105 -11.10 -11.38 -9.16
CA SER A 105 -12.50 -11.22 -9.58
C SER A 105 -12.60 -10.75 -11.04
N GLU A 106 -11.72 -9.84 -11.47
CA GLU A 106 -11.65 -9.38 -12.86
C GLU A 106 -11.22 -10.51 -13.81
N LEU A 107 -10.23 -11.30 -13.42
CA LEU A 107 -9.78 -12.46 -14.20
C LEU A 107 -10.89 -13.52 -14.35
N GLN A 108 -11.64 -13.80 -13.30
CA GLN A 108 -12.80 -14.70 -13.37
C GLN A 108 -13.86 -14.17 -14.34
N ARG A 109 -14.21 -12.88 -14.24
CA ARG A 109 -15.17 -12.25 -15.13
C ARG A 109 -14.76 -12.36 -16.59
N MET A 110 -13.50 -12.03 -16.93
CA MET A 110 -12.96 -12.18 -18.27
C MET A 110 -12.98 -13.64 -18.75
N GLY A 111 -12.74 -14.58 -17.86
CA GLY A 111 -12.83 -16.02 -18.16
C GLY A 111 -14.26 -16.44 -18.55
N TYR A 112 -15.27 -15.96 -17.87
CA TYR A 112 -16.68 -16.19 -18.24
C TYR A 112 -17.04 -15.55 -19.59
N GLU A 113 -16.65 -14.29 -19.82
CA GLU A 113 -16.89 -13.60 -21.09
C GLU A 113 -16.23 -14.33 -22.26
N LEU A 114 -15.00 -14.82 -22.10
CA LEU A 114 -14.31 -15.58 -23.13
C LEU A 114 -14.99 -16.92 -23.43
N ASN A 115 -15.51 -17.61 -22.44
CA ASN A 115 -16.25 -18.85 -22.63
C ASN A 115 -17.56 -18.61 -23.36
N ASP A 116 -18.31 -17.56 -23.01
CA ASP A 116 -19.56 -17.19 -23.69
C ASP A 116 -19.31 -16.88 -25.18
N ILE A 117 -18.24 -16.15 -25.51
CA ILE A 117 -17.87 -15.88 -26.89
C ILE A 117 -17.56 -17.18 -27.65
N LYS A 118 -16.79 -18.08 -27.06
CA LYS A 118 -16.45 -19.39 -27.67
C LYS A 118 -17.69 -20.25 -27.93
N GLU A 119 -18.64 -20.25 -27.01
CA GLU A 119 -19.90 -20.98 -27.18
C GLU A 119 -20.77 -20.39 -28.29
N ARG A 120 -20.86 -19.07 -28.38
CA ARG A 120 -21.59 -18.37 -29.47
C ARG A 120 -20.94 -18.66 -30.83
N GLU A 121 -19.63 -18.61 -30.93
CA GLU A 121 -18.93 -18.97 -32.16
C GLU A 121 -19.18 -20.44 -32.56
N ALA A 122 -19.13 -21.35 -31.60
CA ALA A 122 -19.41 -22.76 -31.84
C ALA A 122 -20.84 -23.00 -32.34
N GLN A 123 -21.83 -22.30 -31.73
CA GLN A 123 -23.23 -22.36 -32.18
C GLN A 123 -23.39 -21.81 -33.63
N CYS A 124 -22.77 -20.68 -33.92
CA CYS A 124 -22.80 -20.09 -35.26
C CYS A 124 -22.16 -21.01 -36.30
N ARG A 125 -21.04 -21.67 -36.02
CA ARG A 125 -20.43 -22.66 -36.88
C ARG A 125 -21.36 -23.86 -37.14
N ARG A 126 -22.05 -24.36 -36.10
CA ARG A 126 -23.02 -25.46 -36.23
C ARG A 126 -24.22 -25.08 -37.09
N ALA A 127 -24.77 -23.87 -36.88
CA ALA A 127 -25.88 -23.38 -37.70
C ALA A 127 -25.51 -23.27 -39.18
N ARG A 128 -24.36 -22.68 -39.52
CA ARG A 128 -23.86 -22.59 -40.89
C ARG A 128 -23.63 -23.96 -41.53
N ALA A 129 -23.13 -24.93 -40.75
CA ALA A 129 -22.92 -26.30 -41.27
C ALA A 129 -24.26 -27.01 -41.53
N LEU A 130 -25.30 -26.71 -40.74
CA LEU A 130 -26.64 -27.27 -40.97
C LEU A 130 -27.27 -26.71 -42.24
N GLU A 131 -27.26 -25.39 -42.41
CA GLU A 131 -27.75 -24.70 -43.61
C GLU A 131 -27.03 -25.17 -44.88
N ALA A 132 -25.73 -25.40 -44.79
CA ALA A 132 -24.97 -25.92 -45.91
C ALA A 132 -25.33 -27.38 -46.29
N LYS A 133 -25.71 -28.19 -45.29
CA LYS A 133 -26.22 -29.55 -45.53
C LYS A 133 -27.62 -29.54 -46.17
N GLU A 134 -28.51 -28.68 -45.67
CA GLU A 134 -29.85 -28.55 -46.21
C GLU A 134 -29.84 -28.08 -47.65
N ARG A 135 -29.04 -27.10 -48.04
CA ARG A 135 -28.85 -26.67 -49.43
C ARG A 135 -28.37 -27.80 -50.34
N ARG A 136 -27.41 -28.59 -49.90
CA ARG A 136 -26.93 -29.73 -50.67
C ARG A 136 -28.02 -30.79 -50.88
N GLN A 137 -28.85 -31.06 -49.89
CA GLN A 137 -29.96 -31.99 -50.00
C GLN A 137 -31.09 -31.49 -50.92
N GLU A 138 -31.29 -30.17 -50.94
CA GLU A 138 -32.22 -29.54 -51.87
C GLU A 138 -31.74 -29.63 -53.32
N GLU A 139 -30.47 -29.33 -53.57
CA GLU A 139 -29.82 -29.47 -54.87
C GLU A 139 -29.84 -30.93 -55.39
N GLU A 140 -29.69 -31.93 -54.52
CA GLU A 140 -29.79 -33.35 -54.88
C GLU A 140 -31.20 -33.82 -55.15
N ARG A 141 -32.23 -33.10 -54.70
CA ARG A 141 -33.66 -33.43 -54.95
C ARG A 141 -34.23 -32.83 -56.26
N GLU A 142 -33.57 -31.81 -56.81
CA GLU A 142 -33.96 -31.13 -58.03
C GLU A 142 -33.35 -31.76 -59.32
N ILE A 143 -32.47 -32.75 -59.14
CA ILE A 143 -31.93 -33.58 -60.26
C ILE A 143 -32.66 -34.92 -60.38
#